data_2698c5400d081bce2caacb6156bc32f0
#
_entry.id   2698c5400d081bce2caacb6156bc32f0
#
_cell.length_a   1.000
_cell.length_b   1.000
_cell.length_c   1.000
_cell.angle_alpha   90.00
_cell.angle_beta   90.00
_cell.angle_gamma   90.00
#
_symmetry.space_group_name_H-M   'P 1'
#
loop_
_entity.id
_entity.type
_entity.pdbx_description
1 polymer ?
#
loop_
_entity_poly.entity_id
_entity_poly.type
_entity_poly.pdbx_seq_one_letter_code
_entity_poly.pdbx_strand_id
1 'polypeptide(L)' 'MNEYEFEYEINEDGWFSTYRTYAVNKLTAYEDFITYLRECDIDPAIVYVLNCWVSECDDEEEE' A
#
# COMPACT_ATOMS: atom_id res chain seq x y z
N MET A 1 -5.02 -1.64 -14.64
CA MET A 1 -4.39 -1.21 -13.40
C MET A 1 -5.07 -1.89 -12.23
N ASN A 2 -4.32 -2.27 -11.24
CA ASN A 2 -4.87 -3.00 -10.11
C ASN A 2 -4.88 -2.13 -8.88
N GLU A 3 -5.79 -2.41 -7.98
CA GLU A 3 -5.81 -1.75 -6.69
C GLU A 3 -5.08 -2.63 -5.69
N TYR A 4 -4.11 -2.04 -4.99
CA TYR A 4 -3.35 -2.73 -3.97
C TYR A 4 -3.64 -2.12 -2.62
N GLU A 5 -3.83 -2.98 -1.62
CA GLU A 5 -4.07 -2.52 -0.26
C GLU A 5 -3.05 -3.18 0.64
N PHE A 6 -2.30 -2.36 1.38
CA PHE A 6 -1.30 -2.86 2.30
C PHE A 6 -1.79 -2.64 3.72
N GLU A 7 -1.77 -3.70 4.51
CA GLU A 7 -2.01 -3.58 5.94
C GLU A 7 -0.67 -3.60 6.64
N TYR A 8 -0.40 -2.59 7.43
CA TYR A 8 0.92 -2.46 8.03
C TYR A 8 0.83 -2.02 9.47
N GLU A 9 1.91 -2.29 10.18
CA GLU A 9 2.05 -1.92 11.58
C GLU A 9 3.28 -1.05 11.71
N ILE A 10 3.22 -0.02 12.52
CA ILE A 10 4.34 0.89 12.70
C ILE A 10 5.00 0.60 14.03
N ASN A 11 6.28 0.22 13.98
CA ASN A 11 7.15 0.13 15.16
C ASN A 11 6.61 -0.80 16.24
N GLU A 12 5.89 -1.82 15.86
CA GLU A 12 5.41 -2.84 16.81
C GLU A 12 4.55 -2.26 17.92
N ASP A 13 3.94 -1.13 17.69
CA ASP A 13 3.10 -0.51 18.69
C ASP A 13 1.69 -1.07 18.69
N GLY A 14 1.41 -2.02 17.86
CA GLY A 14 0.06 -2.50 17.71
C GLY A 14 -0.83 -1.55 16.93
N TRP A 15 -0.25 -0.57 16.31
CA TRP A 15 -0.98 0.37 15.49
C TRP A 15 -1.07 -0.17 14.08
N PHE A 16 -2.25 -0.55 13.68
CA PHE A 16 -2.45 -1.06 12.34
C PHE A 16 -3.07 0.03 11.48
N SER A 17 -2.60 0.12 10.27
CA SER A 17 -3.17 1.05 9.30
C SER A 17 -3.19 0.37 7.95
N THR A 18 -3.92 0.96 7.04
CA THR A 18 -3.95 0.46 5.67
C THR A 18 -3.65 1.58 4.71
N TYR A 19 -3.03 1.21 3.59
CA TYR A 19 -2.74 2.13 2.52
C TYR A 19 -3.22 1.50 1.22
N ARG A 20 -3.90 2.26 0.41
CA ARG A 20 -4.48 1.75 -0.83
C ARG A 20 -3.98 2.59 -1.99
N THR A 21 -3.56 1.93 -3.04
CA THR A 21 -3.07 2.63 -4.21
C THR A 21 -3.40 1.83 -5.46
N TYR A 22 -3.35 2.50 -6.60
CA TYR A 22 -3.56 1.86 -7.89
C TYR A 22 -2.23 1.84 -8.62
N ALA A 23 -1.87 0.69 -9.16
CA ALA A 23 -0.59 0.54 -9.82
C ALA A 23 -0.68 -0.58 -10.85
N VAL A 24 0.29 -0.61 -11.75
CA VAL A 24 0.30 -1.62 -12.78
C VAL A 24 0.83 -2.95 -12.27
N ASN A 25 1.62 -2.93 -11.21
CA ASN A 25 2.12 -4.16 -10.60
C ASN A 25 2.45 -3.89 -9.14
N LYS A 26 2.79 -4.97 -8.44
CA LYS A 26 3.01 -4.88 -7.01
C LYS A 26 4.24 -4.04 -6.67
N LEU A 27 5.28 -4.12 -7.47
CA LEU A 27 6.48 -3.36 -7.20
C LEU A 27 6.20 -1.87 -7.24
N THR A 28 5.47 -1.42 -8.25
CA THR A 28 5.10 -0.01 -8.36
C THR A 28 4.22 0.41 -7.19
N ALA A 29 3.29 -0.46 -6.80
CA ALA A 29 2.43 -0.17 -5.66
C ALA A 29 3.25 -0.03 -4.39
N TYR A 30 4.25 -0.89 -4.22
CA TYR A 30 5.08 -0.84 -3.03
C TYR A 30 5.91 0.45 -3.01
N GLU A 31 6.40 0.88 -4.17
CA GLU A 31 7.14 2.13 -4.25
C GLU A 31 6.25 3.31 -3.88
N ASP A 32 5.00 3.28 -4.32
CA ASP A 32 4.05 4.32 -3.92
C ASP A 32 3.83 4.32 -2.42
N PHE A 33 3.74 3.13 -1.84
CA PHE A 33 3.56 3.01 -0.40
C PHE A 33 4.75 3.62 0.35
N ILE A 34 5.96 3.32 -0.09
CA ILE A 34 7.16 3.87 0.54
C ILE A 34 7.18 5.39 0.42
N THR A 35 6.82 5.91 -0.74
CA THR A 35 6.75 7.36 -0.94
C THR A 35 5.73 7.98 0.02
N TYR A 36 4.58 7.33 0.17
CA TYR A 36 3.56 7.81 1.10
C TYR A 36 4.10 7.87 2.52
N LEU A 37 4.81 6.84 2.94
CA LEU A 37 5.37 6.82 4.29
C LEU A 37 6.35 7.98 4.49
N ARG A 38 7.18 8.24 3.51
CA ARG A 38 8.14 9.32 3.64
C ARG A 38 7.45 10.69 3.68
N GLU A 39 6.38 10.85 2.95
CA GLU A 39 5.63 12.09 3.00
C GLU A 39 4.96 12.30 4.34
N CYS A 40 4.70 11.22 5.05
CA CYS A 40 4.13 11.30 6.39
C CYS A 40 5.19 11.34 7.47
N ASP A 41 6.46 11.46 7.10
CA ASP A 41 7.58 11.46 8.05
C ASP A 41 7.68 10.14 8.80
N ILE A 42 7.32 9.06 8.16
CA ILE A 42 7.44 7.73 8.75
C ILE A 42 8.61 7.03 8.10
N ASP A 43 9.55 6.57 8.91
CA ASP A 43 10.70 5.83 8.42
C ASP A 43 10.23 4.45 7.97
N PRO A 44 10.38 4.10 6.70
CA PRO A 44 9.95 2.77 6.25
C PRO A 44 10.61 1.63 6.99
N ALA A 45 11.77 1.87 7.59
CA ALA A 45 12.49 0.81 8.30
C ALA A 45 11.75 0.33 9.55
N ILE A 46 10.83 1.14 10.08
CA ILE A 46 10.08 0.73 11.27
C ILE A 46 8.67 0.26 10.91
N VAL A 47 8.39 0.08 9.64
CA VAL A 47 7.07 -0.31 9.19
C VAL A 47 7.11 -1.78 8.77
N TYR A 48 6.14 -2.55 9.24
CA TYR A 48 6.04 -3.96 8.94
C TYR A 48 4.75 -4.20 8.15
N VAL A 49 4.87 -4.69 6.94
CA VAL A 49 3.70 -5.01 6.13
C VAL A 49 3.20 -6.37 6.55
N LEU A 50 1.97 -6.40 7.03
CA LEU A 50 1.37 -7.63 7.54
C LEU A 50 0.62 -8.37 6.46
N ASN A 51 -0.05 -7.64 5.59
CA ASN A 51 -0.83 -8.23 4.51
C ASN A 51 -0.81 -7.32 3.31
N CYS A 52 -0.98 -7.91 2.15
CA CYS A 52 -1.10 -7.15 0.91
C CYS A 52 -2.16 -7.82 0.07
N TRP A 53 -3.20 -7.08 -0.24
CA TRP A 53 -4.28 -7.58 -1.08
C TRP A 53 -4.24 -6.86 -2.41
N VAL A 54 -4.62 -7.58 -3.45
CA VAL A 54 -4.70 -6.99 -4.77
C VAL A 54 -6.10 -7.29 -5.32
N SER A 55 -6.71 -6.24 -5.88
CA SER A 55 -8.00 -6.37 -6.56
C SER A 55 -7.84 -5.84 -7.97
N GLU A 56 -8.29 -6.59 -8.94
CA GLU A 56 -8.22 -6.12 -10.30
C GLU A 56 -9.31 -5.11 -10.53
N CYS A 57 -8.89 -3.96 -10.97
CA CYS A 57 -9.82 -2.91 -11.30
C CYS A 57 -10.09 -2.99 -12.77
N ASP A 58 -11.24 -3.50 -13.09
CA ASP A 58 -11.59 -3.68 -14.47
C ASP A 58 -12.44 -2.52 -14.84
N ASP A 59 -11.88 -1.53 -15.44
CA ASP A 59 -12.65 -0.36 -15.65
C ASP A 59 -13.20 -0.25 -16.98
N GLU A 60 -13.28 -1.22 -17.66
CA GLU A 60 -13.91 -1.06 -18.82
C GLU A 60 -15.27 -1.05 -18.68
N GLU A 61 -15.76 -0.97 -18.03
CA GLU A 61 -16.93 -0.77 -17.91
C GLU A 61 -17.49 0.15 -18.29
N GLU A 62 -17.30 0.56 -18.51
CA GLU A 62 -17.70 1.28 -18.82
C GLU A 62 -18.12 1.53 -19.54
N GLU A 63 -18.55 1.53 -19.80
CA GLU A 63 -18.94 1.65 -20.44
C GLU A 63 -19.40 1.75 -20.68
#